data_6cc219374d3e8c3e3360a3e2d0f5a4ee
#
_entry.id   6cc219374d3e8c3e3360a3e2d0f5a4ee
#
_cell.length_a   1.000
_cell.length_b   1.000
_cell.length_c   1.000
_cell.angle_alpha   90.00
_cell.angle_beta   90.00
_cell.angle_gamma   90.00
#
_symmetry.space_group_name_H-M   'P 1'
#
loop_
_entity.id
_entity.type
_entity.pdbx_description
1 polymer ?
#
loop_
_entity_poly.entity_id
_entity_poly.type
_entity_poly.pdbx_seq_one_letter_code
_entity_poly.pdbx_strand_id
1 'polypeptide(L)'
;MKKRTLQVFSLPEYKEEIGRWLWCLEDVRRTLLAQLNGISQRMLDKKIDERQTISTLLYHIALIEADWLYEEVLVTEWDPEIRSLFSLAVRSEDGSLAHIEGQSLEEHFYRLHKVREAFLSHFRSMDLTDWRRPRILEHYDVTPEWVVYHLIEHESHHRGQIFQLLRELRND
;
A
#
# COMPACT_ATOMS: atom_id res chain seq x y z
N MET A 1 25.55 -21.33 11.39
CA MET A 1 24.64 -20.19 11.05
C MET A 1 24.36 -19.37 12.29
N LYS A 2 24.45 -18.04 12.21
CA LYS A 2 24.12 -17.16 13.34
C LYS A 2 22.59 -17.17 13.56
N LYS A 3 22.15 -17.43 14.81
CA LYS A 3 20.72 -17.41 15.17
C LYS A 3 20.13 -16.04 14.91
N ARG A 4 18.98 -15.96 14.22
CA ARG A 4 18.23 -14.72 13.96
C ARG A 4 17.24 -14.50 15.08
N THR A 5 17.14 -13.26 15.57
CA THR A 5 16.04 -12.83 16.44
C THR A 5 15.00 -12.11 15.59
N LEU A 6 13.76 -12.60 15.61
CA LEU A 6 12.62 -11.97 14.91
C LEU A 6 11.86 -11.15 15.93
N GLN A 7 11.76 -9.86 15.70
CA GLN A 7 11.03 -8.93 16.57
C GLN A 7 10.51 -7.72 15.80
N VAL A 8 9.43 -7.13 16.31
CA VAL A 8 8.89 -5.87 15.81
C VAL A 8 9.63 -4.73 16.49
N PHE A 9 10.16 -3.80 15.70
CA PHE A 9 10.82 -2.59 16.19
C PHE A 9 9.85 -1.39 16.11
N SER A 10 10.20 -0.30 16.75
CA SER A 10 9.58 0.99 16.49
C SER A 10 10.42 1.77 15.51
N LEU A 11 9.79 2.43 14.53
CA LEU A 11 10.48 3.40 13.70
C LEU A 11 10.90 4.62 14.55
N PRO A 12 12.14 5.11 14.44
CA PRO A 12 12.72 6.03 15.43
C PRO A 12 12.10 7.44 15.45
N GLU A 13 11.46 7.87 14.37
CA GLU A 13 10.90 9.24 14.25
C GLU A 13 9.46 9.38 14.79
N TYR A 14 8.90 8.31 15.38
CA TYR A 14 7.51 8.23 15.79
C TYR A 14 7.37 7.92 17.28
N LYS A 15 6.17 8.20 17.85
CA LYS A 15 5.82 7.65 19.17
C LYS A 15 5.92 6.13 19.12
N GLU A 16 6.45 5.51 20.16
CA GLU A 16 6.82 4.09 20.16
C GLU A 16 5.71 3.16 19.64
N GLU A 17 4.49 3.34 20.12
CA GLU A 17 3.35 2.53 19.69
C GLU A 17 3.03 2.73 18.19
N ILE A 18 2.93 3.97 17.74
CA ILE A 18 2.69 4.31 16.33
C ILE A 18 3.82 3.74 15.47
N GLY A 19 5.08 3.95 15.87
CA GLY A 19 6.25 3.47 15.16
C GLY A 19 6.29 1.96 15.00
N ARG A 20 5.75 1.19 15.96
CA ARG A 20 5.64 -0.28 15.85
C ARG A 20 4.64 -0.72 14.78
N TRP A 21 3.49 -0.07 14.70
CA TRP A 21 2.51 -0.29 13.64
C TRP A 21 3.05 0.07 12.26
N LEU A 22 3.68 1.24 12.16
CA LEU A 22 4.29 1.69 10.90
C LEU A 22 5.46 0.80 10.48
N TRP A 23 6.22 0.24 11.41
CA TRP A 23 7.25 -0.77 11.11
C TRP A 23 6.62 -2.03 10.48
N CYS A 24 5.49 -2.49 10.98
CA CYS A 24 4.77 -3.63 10.38
C CYS A 24 4.33 -3.32 8.94
N LEU A 25 3.80 -2.12 8.71
CA LEU A 25 3.42 -1.66 7.38
C LEU A 25 4.62 -1.61 6.42
N GLU A 26 5.77 -1.12 6.88
CA GLU A 26 7.02 -1.11 6.12
C GLU A 26 7.58 -2.51 5.83
N ASP A 27 7.45 -3.44 6.78
CA ASP A 27 7.93 -4.82 6.60
C ASP A 27 7.13 -5.57 5.51
N VAL A 28 5.82 -5.36 5.45
CA VAL A 28 4.97 -5.90 4.37
C VAL A 28 5.44 -5.37 3.02
N ARG A 29 5.61 -4.06 2.87
CA ARG A 29 6.09 -3.41 1.64
C ARG A 29 7.48 -3.90 1.25
N ARG A 30 8.42 -3.94 2.17
CA ARG A 30 9.79 -4.41 1.94
C ARG A 30 9.81 -5.83 1.38
N THR A 31 8.99 -6.72 1.93
CA THR A 31 8.91 -8.11 1.46
C THR A 31 8.24 -8.24 0.11
N LEU A 32 7.26 -7.40 -0.21
CA LEU A 32 6.64 -7.31 -1.54
C LEU A 32 7.68 -6.88 -2.60
N LEU A 33 8.32 -5.72 -2.38
CA LEU A 33 9.28 -5.17 -3.35
C LEU A 33 10.46 -6.09 -3.60
N ALA A 34 10.95 -6.80 -2.58
CA ALA A 34 12.06 -7.74 -2.72
C ALA A 34 11.76 -8.89 -3.70
N GLN A 35 10.50 -9.33 -3.83
CA GLN A 35 10.10 -10.40 -4.75
C GLN A 35 9.85 -9.91 -6.18
N LEU A 36 9.61 -8.63 -6.34
CA LEU A 36 9.35 -7.99 -7.65
C LEU A 36 10.63 -7.55 -8.36
N ASN A 37 11.78 -7.55 -7.66
CA ASN A 37 13.03 -7.11 -8.25
C ASN A 37 13.40 -7.94 -9.47
N GLY A 38 13.62 -7.26 -10.61
CA GLY A 38 14.05 -7.87 -11.87
C GLY A 38 12.97 -8.62 -12.66
N ILE A 39 11.67 -8.48 -12.31
CA ILE A 39 10.60 -9.02 -13.16
C ILE A 39 10.46 -8.22 -14.47
N SER A 40 10.07 -8.91 -15.55
CA SER A 40 9.91 -8.28 -16.85
C SER A 40 8.55 -7.57 -16.98
N GLN A 41 8.45 -6.59 -17.91
CA GLN A 41 7.18 -5.96 -18.27
C GLN A 41 6.11 -6.97 -18.65
N ARG A 42 6.50 -8.02 -19.40
CA ARG A 42 5.58 -9.11 -19.76
C ARG A 42 4.98 -9.79 -18.54
N MET A 43 5.75 -9.98 -17.45
CA MET A 43 5.24 -10.59 -16.22
C MET A 43 4.34 -9.63 -15.45
N LEU A 44 4.64 -8.33 -15.48
CA LEU A 44 3.79 -7.30 -14.85
C LEU A 44 2.37 -7.30 -15.44
N ASP A 45 2.27 -7.34 -16.76
CA ASP A 45 1.02 -7.13 -17.49
C ASP A 45 0.33 -8.45 -17.91
N LYS A 46 0.96 -9.60 -17.64
CA LYS A 46 0.40 -10.90 -18.01
C LYS A 46 -0.86 -11.20 -17.19
N LYS A 47 -2.00 -11.25 -17.87
CA LYS A 47 -3.26 -11.73 -17.32
C LYS A 47 -3.28 -13.26 -17.30
N ILE A 48 -3.64 -13.85 -16.16
CA ILE A 48 -3.87 -15.27 -15.98
C ILE A 48 -5.33 -15.47 -15.62
N ASP A 49 -6.07 -16.10 -16.50
CA ASP A 49 -7.54 -16.28 -16.40
C ASP A 49 -8.26 -14.93 -16.14
N GLU A 50 -9.22 -14.91 -15.24
CA GLU A 50 -9.97 -13.71 -14.85
C GLU A 50 -9.31 -12.92 -13.70
N ARG A 51 -8.08 -13.30 -13.30
CA ARG A 51 -7.36 -12.62 -12.21
C ARG A 51 -6.77 -11.29 -12.65
N GLN A 52 -6.52 -10.42 -11.68
CA GLN A 52 -5.86 -9.14 -11.91
C GLN A 52 -4.37 -9.35 -12.26
N THR A 53 -3.80 -8.42 -13.02
CA THR A 53 -2.37 -8.40 -13.32
C THR A 53 -1.57 -7.90 -12.12
N ILE A 54 -0.26 -8.14 -12.10
CA ILE A 54 0.64 -7.59 -11.08
C ILE A 54 0.64 -6.06 -11.14
N SER A 55 0.67 -5.47 -12.36
CA SER A 55 0.55 -4.01 -12.57
C SER A 55 -0.71 -3.44 -11.92
N THR A 56 -1.86 -4.05 -12.17
CA THR A 56 -3.14 -3.62 -11.59
C THR A 56 -3.11 -3.66 -10.06
N LEU A 57 -2.59 -4.75 -9.47
CA LEU A 57 -2.51 -4.90 -8.02
C LEU A 57 -1.54 -3.88 -7.38
N LEU A 58 -0.40 -3.61 -8.00
CA LEU A 58 0.56 -2.60 -7.48
C LEU A 58 -0.04 -1.18 -7.53
N TYR A 59 -0.73 -0.85 -8.62
CA TYR A 59 -1.44 0.42 -8.74
C TYR A 59 -2.52 0.55 -7.66
N HIS A 60 -3.32 -0.50 -7.48
CA HIS A 60 -4.38 -0.54 -6.49
C HIS A 60 -3.86 -0.39 -5.05
N ILE A 61 -2.77 -1.06 -4.69
CA ILE A 61 -2.14 -0.91 -3.36
C ILE A 61 -1.78 0.55 -3.08
N ALA A 62 -1.14 1.22 -4.05
CA ALA A 62 -0.77 2.62 -3.88
C ALA A 62 -1.99 3.54 -3.80
N LEU A 63 -2.99 3.30 -4.66
CA LEU A 63 -4.20 4.12 -4.73
C LEU A 63 -5.01 4.04 -3.43
N ILE A 64 -5.21 2.83 -2.89
CA ILE A 64 -5.93 2.63 -1.63
C ILE A 64 -5.17 3.24 -0.45
N GLU A 65 -3.84 3.16 -0.41
CA GLU A 65 -3.07 3.81 0.66
C GLU A 65 -3.22 5.33 0.63
N ALA A 66 -3.22 5.95 -0.56
CA ALA A 66 -3.47 7.38 -0.71
C ALA A 66 -4.91 7.74 -0.33
N ASP A 67 -5.90 6.98 -0.81
CA ASP A 67 -7.32 7.18 -0.53
C ASP A 67 -7.57 7.22 0.98
N TRP A 68 -7.16 6.17 1.70
CA TRP A 68 -7.31 6.10 3.16
C TRP A 68 -6.55 7.19 3.92
N LEU A 69 -5.43 7.67 3.40
CA LEU A 69 -4.74 8.81 4.01
C LEU A 69 -5.60 10.07 3.95
N TYR A 70 -6.07 10.42 2.76
CA TYR A 70 -6.74 11.71 2.55
C TYR A 70 -8.20 11.69 2.99
N GLU A 71 -8.93 10.62 2.74
CA GLU A 71 -10.36 10.54 3.05
C GLU A 71 -10.62 10.21 4.52
N GLU A 72 -9.81 9.31 5.15
CA GLU A 72 -10.10 8.80 6.50
C GLU A 72 -9.17 9.35 7.58
N VAL A 73 -7.87 9.54 7.31
CA VAL A 73 -6.94 10.06 8.33
C VAL A 73 -6.98 11.58 8.39
N LEU A 74 -6.86 12.24 7.24
CA LEU A 74 -6.75 13.70 7.14
C LEU A 74 -8.10 14.38 6.98
N VAL A 75 -9.08 13.71 6.37
CA VAL A 75 -10.39 14.22 6.02
C VAL A 75 -10.26 15.54 5.23
N THR A 76 -9.52 15.47 4.13
CA THR A 76 -9.18 16.63 3.28
C THR A 76 -9.03 16.21 1.82
N GLU A 77 -9.02 17.19 0.91
CA GLU A 77 -8.68 16.95 -0.49
C GLU A 77 -7.26 16.40 -0.63
N TRP A 78 -7.06 15.61 -1.68
CA TRP A 78 -5.75 15.03 -1.98
C TRP A 78 -4.74 16.09 -2.35
N ASP A 79 -3.51 15.92 -1.88
CA ASP A 79 -2.38 16.69 -2.36
C ASP A 79 -2.26 16.58 -3.90
N PRO A 80 -2.14 17.70 -4.64
CA PRO A 80 -2.10 17.69 -6.12
C PRO A 80 -0.94 16.85 -6.68
N GLU A 81 0.23 16.79 -6.00
CA GLU A 81 1.35 15.96 -6.43
C GLU A 81 0.98 14.48 -6.32
N ILE A 82 0.43 14.06 -5.19
CA ILE A 82 -0.03 12.69 -4.99
C ILE A 82 -1.17 12.35 -5.95
N ARG A 83 -2.14 13.26 -6.12
CA ARG A 83 -3.24 13.06 -7.07
C ARG A 83 -2.76 12.83 -8.49
N SER A 84 -1.72 13.55 -8.92
CA SER A 84 -1.14 13.45 -10.27
C SER A 84 -0.52 12.08 -10.60
N LEU A 85 -0.22 11.26 -9.57
CA LEU A 85 0.31 9.90 -9.74
C LEU A 85 -0.74 8.91 -10.25
N PHE A 86 -2.02 9.30 -10.22
CA PHE A 86 -3.14 8.42 -10.53
C PHE A 86 -3.99 8.98 -11.68
N SER A 87 -3.96 8.29 -12.80
CA SER A 87 -4.76 8.63 -13.99
C SER A 87 -6.14 7.97 -14.01
N LEU A 88 -6.33 6.91 -13.23
CA LEU A 88 -7.55 6.12 -13.17
C LEU A 88 -8.12 6.08 -11.74
N ALA A 89 -9.43 5.98 -11.65
CA ALA A 89 -10.15 5.82 -10.39
C ALA A 89 -9.88 4.43 -9.75
N VAL A 90 -10.26 4.29 -8.48
CA VAL A 90 -10.12 3.02 -7.72
C VAL A 90 -10.83 1.87 -8.42
N ARG A 91 -12.01 2.14 -8.97
CA ARG A 91 -12.83 1.16 -9.68
C ARG A 91 -13.35 1.71 -11.00
N SER A 92 -13.50 0.82 -11.95
CA SER A 92 -14.23 1.05 -13.19
C SER A 92 -15.73 1.14 -12.93
N GLU A 93 -16.51 1.61 -13.92
CA GLU A 93 -17.98 1.75 -13.79
C GLU A 93 -18.70 0.43 -13.44
N ASP A 94 -18.13 -0.72 -13.81
CA ASP A 94 -18.64 -2.06 -13.48
C ASP A 94 -18.25 -2.56 -12.09
N GLY A 95 -17.52 -1.74 -11.29
CA GLY A 95 -17.07 -2.08 -9.96
C GLY A 95 -15.77 -2.90 -9.88
N SER A 96 -15.19 -3.29 -11.04
CA SER A 96 -13.88 -3.97 -11.10
C SER A 96 -12.73 -3.00 -10.81
N LEU A 97 -11.55 -3.53 -10.50
CA LEU A 97 -10.34 -2.68 -10.44
C LEU A 97 -10.01 -2.18 -11.85
N ALA A 98 -9.62 -0.90 -11.94
CA ALA A 98 -9.15 -0.32 -13.18
C ALA A 98 -7.93 -1.11 -13.70
N HIS A 99 -8.02 -1.60 -14.94
CA HIS A 99 -6.95 -2.39 -15.55
C HIS A 99 -5.76 -1.49 -15.89
N ILE A 100 -4.57 -1.89 -15.44
CA ILE A 100 -3.31 -1.18 -15.68
C ILE A 100 -2.39 -2.09 -16.50
N GLU A 101 -1.84 -1.52 -17.59
CA GLU A 101 -0.81 -2.16 -18.40
C GLU A 101 0.16 -1.11 -18.98
N GLY A 102 1.32 -1.55 -19.42
CA GLY A 102 2.33 -0.72 -20.09
C GLY A 102 3.13 0.19 -19.15
N GLN A 103 2.83 0.20 -17.84
CA GLN A 103 3.61 0.95 -16.86
C GLN A 103 4.78 0.10 -16.36
N SER A 104 5.98 0.69 -16.34
CA SER A 104 7.19 0.01 -15.91
C SER A 104 7.19 -0.31 -14.41
N LEU A 105 8.03 -1.25 -13.99
CA LEU A 105 8.22 -1.56 -12.57
C LEU A 105 8.72 -0.34 -11.80
N GLU A 106 9.56 0.49 -12.40
CA GLU A 106 10.08 1.73 -11.83
C GLU A 106 8.96 2.75 -11.57
N GLU A 107 8.00 2.89 -12.49
CA GLU A 107 6.84 3.78 -12.30
C GLU A 107 5.94 3.29 -11.16
N HIS A 108 5.71 1.98 -11.05
CA HIS A 108 5.00 1.40 -9.91
C HIS A 108 5.75 1.63 -8.59
N PHE A 109 7.05 1.40 -8.55
CA PHE A 109 7.86 1.61 -7.35
C PHE A 109 7.90 3.08 -6.94
N TYR A 110 8.04 3.99 -7.91
CA TYR A 110 7.99 5.44 -7.66
C TYR A 110 6.66 5.84 -7.03
N ARG A 111 5.54 5.40 -7.59
CA ARG A 111 4.20 5.66 -7.05
C ARG A 111 4.03 5.13 -5.63
N LEU A 112 4.36 3.86 -5.42
CA LEU A 112 4.30 3.22 -4.10
C LEU A 112 5.18 3.95 -3.07
N HIS A 113 6.36 4.41 -3.47
CA HIS A 113 7.27 5.13 -2.60
C HIS A 113 6.73 6.53 -2.24
N LYS A 114 6.27 7.29 -3.24
CA LYS A 114 5.74 8.64 -3.03
C LYS A 114 4.52 8.67 -2.13
N VAL A 115 3.58 7.75 -2.35
CA VAL A 115 2.41 7.62 -1.49
C VAL A 115 2.81 7.25 -0.05
N ARG A 116 3.71 6.27 0.12
CA ARG A 116 4.20 5.85 1.43
C ARG A 116 4.96 6.98 2.15
N GLU A 117 5.77 7.76 1.45
CA GLU A 117 6.46 8.92 2.01
C GLU A 117 5.46 9.96 2.53
N ALA A 118 4.45 10.30 1.73
CA ALA A 118 3.36 11.20 2.14
C ALA A 118 2.62 10.62 3.35
N PHE A 119 2.22 9.35 3.31
CA PHE A 119 1.54 8.67 4.41
C PHE A 119 2.35 8.75 5.71
N LEU A 120 3.57 8.29 5.72
CA LEU A 120 4.43 8.26 6.90
C LEU A 120 4.69 9.66 7.47
N SER A 121 4.81 10.68 6.62
CA SER A 121 5.10 12.06 7.08
C SER A 121 4.06 12.60 8.05
N HIS A 122 2.78 12.23 7.87
CA HIS A 122 1.68 12.69 8.72
C HIS A 122 1.69 12.10 10.13
N PHE A 123 2.32 10.96 10.33
CA PHE A 123 2.38 10.31 11.65
C PHE A 123 3.55 10.76 12.52
N ARG A 124 4.53 11.51 11.98
CA ARG A 124 5.73 11.95 12.75
C ARG A 124 5.38 12.81 13.96
N SER A 125 4.42 13.73 13.81
CA SER A 125 3.97 14.62 14.87
C SER A 125 2.72 14.13 15.61
N MET A 126 2.12 13.02 15.19
CA MET A 126 0.89 12.50 15.77
C MET A 126 1.13 11.97 17.19
N ASP A 127 0.30 12.39 18.13
CA ASP A 127 0.30 11.85 19.48
C ASP A 127 -0.71 10.68 19.61
N LEU A 128 -0.67 9.96 20.75
CA LEU A 128 -1.55 8.81 20.96
C LEU A 128 -3.02 9.19 21.12
N THR A 129 -3.31 10.43 21.50
CA THR A 129 -4.70 10.92 21.58
C THR A 129 -5.27 11.08 20.18
N ASP A 130 -4.51 11.68 19.28
CA ASP A 130 -4.92 11.86 17.88
C ASP A 130 -4.94 10.51 17.13
N TRP A 131 -3.97 9.66 17.39
CA TRP A 131 -3.88 8.29 16.86
C TRP A 131 -5.15 7.47 17.10
N ARG A 132 -5.77 7.63 18.29
CA ARG A 132 -6.97 6.90 18.70
C ARG A 132 -8.26 7.72 18.57
N ARG A 133 -8.17 8.99 18.16
CA ARG A 133 -9.34 9.83 17.99
C ARG A 133 -10.09 9.45 16.71
N PRO A 134 -11.37 9.04 16.81
CA PRO A 134 -12.19 8.75 15.63
C PRO A 134 -12.33 9.98 14.72
N ARG A 135 -12.21 9.75 13.42
CA ARG A 135 -12.68 10.64 12.35
C ARG A 135 -14.13 10.27 12.09
N ILE A 136 -14.99 11.26 12.19
CA ILE A 136 -16.45 11.07 12.03
C ILE A 136 -16.76 11.24 10.54
N LEU A 137 -17.13 10.15 9.88
CA LEU A 137 -17.46 10.13 8.46
C LEU A 137 -18.95 9.83 8.27
N GLU A 138 -19.46 9.97 7.06
CA GLU A 138 -20.87 9.81 6.76
C GLU A 138 -21.41 8.40 7.07
N HIS A 139 -20.61 7.36 6.82
CA HIS A 139 -21.06 5.97 6.91
C HIS A 139 -20.44 5.19 8.07
N TYR A 140 -19.34 5.65 8.65
CA TYR A 140 -18.64 5.03 9.78
C TYR A 140 -17.66 6.00 10.43
N ASP A 141 -17.26 5.67 11.65
CA ASP A 141 -16.17 6.35 12.35
C ASP A 141 -14.91 5.50 12.27
N VAL A 142 -13.75 6.12 12.05
CA VAL A 142 -12.48 5.40 11.90
C VAL A 142 -11.33 6.12 12.60
N THR A 143 -10.44 5.37 13.23
CA THR A 143 -9.23 5.93 13.84
C THR A 143 -8.02 5.77 12.90
N PRO A 144 -7.02 6.67 12.96
CA PRO A 144 -5.75 6.47 12.27
C PRO A 144 -5.10 5.10 12.58
N GLU A 145 -5.23 4.62 13.83
CA GLU A 145 -4.77 3.29 14.23
C GLU A 145 -5.42 2.18 13.40
N TRP A 146 -6.74 2.22 13.25
CA TRP A 146 -7.47 1.24 12.45
C TRP A 146 -7.10 1.32 10.97
N VAL A 147 -6.89 2.54 10.44
CA VAL A 147 -6.44 2.74 9.05
C VAL A 147 -5.10 2.04 8.80
N VAL A 148 -4.12 2.23 9.68
CA VAL A 148 -2.82 1.56 9.55
C VAL A 148 -2.95 0.05 9.65
N TYR A 149 -3.77 -0.47 10.58
CA TYR A 149 -4.09 -1.90 10.66
C TYR A 149 -4.68 -2.42 9.35
N HIS A 150 -5.71 -1.74 8.84
CA HIS A 150 -6.38 -2.12 7.59
C HIS A 150 -5.41 -2.14 6.40
N LEU A 151 -4.53 -1.14 6.29
CA LEU A 151 -3.56 -1.08 5.19
C LEU A 151 -2.49 -2.19 5.28
N ILE A 152 -2.10 -2.62 6.49
CA ILE A 152 -1.23 -3.80 6.67
C ILE A 152 -1.94 -5.06 6.15
N GLU A 153 -3.22 -5.24 6.51
CA GLU A 153 -4.02 -6.37 6.07
C GLU A 153 -4.23 -6.35 4.55
N HIS A 154 -4.63 -5.21 4.00
CA HIS A 154 -4.86 -4.98 2.57
C HIS A 154 -3.61 -5.27 1.74
N GLU A 155 -2.47 -4.69 2.09
CA GLU A 155 -1.22 -4.94 1.36
C GLU A 155 -0.74 -6.39 1.52
N SER A 156 -0.91 -7.01 2.69
CA SER A 156 -0.59 -8.43 2.90
C SER A 156 -1.46 -9.34 2.04
N HIS A 157 -2.74 -9.05 1.90
CA HIS A 157 -3.67 -9.78 1.02
C HIS A 157 -3.19 -9.71 -0.44
N HIS A 158 -2.99 -8.52 -0.97
CA HIS A 158 -2.55 -8.34 -2.36
C HIS A 158 -1.13 -8.85 -2.62
N ARG A 159 -0.22 -8.75 -1.65
CA ARG A 159 1.09 -9.40 -1.70
C ARG A 159 0.97 -10.92 -1.89
N GLY A 160 0.04 -11.56 -1.19
CA GLY A 160 -0.24 -12.99 -1.37
C GLY A 160 -0.68 -13.33 -2.79
N GLN A 161 -1.58 -12.53 -3.37
CA GLN A 161 -2.02 -12.67 -4.76
C GLN A 161 -0.87 -12.50 -5.75
N ILE A 162 -0.05 -11.45 -5.57
CA ILE A 162 1.12 -11.18 -6.41
C ILE A 162 2.12 -12.35 -6.33
N PHE A 163 2.39 -12.89 -5.14
CA PHE A 163 3.30 -14.03 -4.98
C PHE A 163 2.77 -15.30 -5.64
N GLN A 164 1.46 -15.49 -5.66
CA GLN A 164 0.85 -16.59 -6.41
C GLN A 164 1.06 -16.41 -7.92
N LEU A 165 0.75 -15.23 -8.47
CA LEU A 165 0.98 -14.91 -9.88
C LEU A 165 2.44 -15.09 -10.29
N LEU A 166 3.38 -14.61 -9.48
CA LEU A 166 4.83 -14.75 -9.73
C LEU A 166 5.27 -16.22 -9.80
N ARG A 167 4.73 -17.09 -8.94
CA ARG A 167 5.06 -18.54 -8.98
C ARG A 167 4.57 -19.18 -10.26
N GLU A 168 3.37 -18.85 -10.69
CA GLU A 168 2.80 -19.40 -11.93
C GLU A 168 3.58 -18.89 -13.14
N LEU A 169 3.82 -17.58 -13.24
CA LEU A 169 4.55 -16.96 -14.36
C LEU A 169 6.03 -17.36 -14.49
N ARG A 170 6.64 -17.84 -13.41
CA ARG A 170 8.03 -18.35 -13.46
C ARG A 170 8.13 -19.81 -13.89
N ASN A 171 7.00 -20.52 -13.90
CA ASN A 171 6.92 -21.93 -14.32
C ASN A 171 6.40 -22.10 -15.76
N ASP A 172 5.91 -21.00 -16.39
CA ASP A 172 5.54 -20.93 -17.82
C ASP A 172 6.75 -20.52 -18.68
#